data_8da10ce99ba2fecb1e88722e8e63751c
#
_entry.id   8da10ce99ba2fecb1e88722e8e63751c
#
_cell.length_a   1.000
_cell.length_b   1.000
_cell.length_c   1.000
_cell.angle_alpha   90.00
_cell.angle_beta   90.00
_cell.angle_gamma   90.00
#
_symmetry.space_group_name_H-M   'P 1'
#
loop_
_entity.id
_entity.type
_entity.pdbx_description
1 polymer ?
#
loop_
_entity_poly.entity_id
_entity_poly.type
_entity_poly.pdbx_seq_one_letter_code
_entity_poly.pdbx_strand_id
1 'polypeptide(L)'
;MNIIDSHIHICRCINGFGNSGEMQAIGGGYASYADGTIFQMIPECLGEYDVTPEAVLKVMDEAGVSKAVMLQGNFLGPQNLYTYEAAKKYPDRLAAAATYDPFCRNVDSIRKHLFEDLGIKIVKFEVSTGSGLMSYHPTIPLDGDVIEEMLSYAEMHNNTVVFDIGRYPAECWQPEALARAIKRHPDTQFVVCHLLAPRGLVQENVWLKGMEALTLDNVVFDLASLPSNQGKDARYPYPDAIHYIKRAIELVGSDRLMWGSDLPMNLCKDSYRHLIDYIVLSNEISTPDKENIMAATAA
;
A
#
# COMPACT_ATOMS: atom_id res chain seq x y z
N MET A 1 2.82 -23.12 -4.08
CA MET A 1 2.46 -21.83 -4.68
C MET A 1 3.55 -20.86 -4.29
N ASN A 2 4.05 -20.07 -5.22
CA ASN A 2 4.91 -18.93 -4.89
C ASN A 2 4.06 -17.83 -4.26
N ILE A 3 4.61 -17.03 -3.32
CA ILE A 3 3.89 -15.94 -2.66
C ILE A 3 4.80 -14.72 -2.67
N ILE A 4 4.27 -13.59 -3.18
CA ILE A 4 4.91 -12.28 -3.17
C ILE A 4 4.03 -11.34 -2.38
N ASP A 5 4.58 -10.66 -1.37
CA ASP A 5 3.88 -9.63 -0.61
C ASP A 5 4.09 -8.28 -1.30
N SER A 6 3.08 -7.78 -2.00
CA SER A 6 3.19 -6.54 -2.77
C SER A 6 3.15 -5.27 -1.91
N HIS A 7 2.90 -5.39 -0.60
CA HIS A 7 2.72 -4.22 0.26
C HIS A 7 3.17 -4.50 1.69
N ILE A 8 4.40 -4.13 1.98
CA ILE A 8 4.94 -4.15 3.35
C ILE A 8 5.58 -2.81 3.69
N HIS A 9 5.82 -2.60 4.98
CA HIS A 9 6.57 -1.44 5.46
C HIS A 9 7.68 -1.86 6.42
N ILE A 10 8.84 -1.22 6.28
CA ILE A 10 9.92 -1.27 7.25
C ILE A 10 10.21 0.15 7.72
N CYS A 11 10.73 0.31 8.94
CA CYS A 11 11.13 1.61 9.43
C CYS A 11 12.31 1.49 10.39
N ARG A 12 13.21 2.46 10.33
CA ARG A 12 14.29 2.62 11.30
C ARG A 12 13.81 3.25 12.60
N CYS A 13 12.79 4.08 12.50
CA CYS A 13 12.05 4.67 13.61
C CYS A 13 10.68 5.10 13.13
N ILE A 14 9.71 5.14 14.04
CA ILE A 14 8.40 5.74 13.76
C ILE A 14 8.55 7.25 13.94
N ASN A 15 8.43 8.02 12.86
CA ASN A 15 8.40 9.47 12.85
C ASN A 15 7.38 10.00 11.84
N GLY A 16 6.24 9.32 11.77
CA GLY A 16 5.17 9.65 10.87
C GLY A 16 4.34 10.84 11.32
N PHE A 17 3.32 11.10 10.55
CA PHE A 17 2.39 12.19 10.78
C PHE A 17 0.99 11.80 10.30
N GLY A 18 -0.03 12.29 10.98
CA GLY A 18 -1.42 12.02 10.64
C GLY A 18 -2.35 13.15 11.10
N ASN A 19 -3.66 12.91 11.05
CA ASN A 19 -4.67 13.89 11.50
C ASN A 19 -4.50 14.33 12.96
N SER A 20 -3.86 13.49 13.76
CA SER A 20 -3.61 13.73 15.18
C SER A 20 -2.22 14.30 15.48
N GLY A 21 -1.53 14.80 14.45
CA GLY A 21 -0.20 15.40 14.53
C GLY A 21 0.93 14.39 14.29
N GLU A 22 2.12 14.70 14.78
CA GLU A 22 3.27 13.83 14.70
C GLU A 22 3.05 12.54 15.49
N MET A 23 3.71 11.48 15.04
CA MET A 23 3.68 10.16 15.66
C MET A 23 5.07 9.77 16.14
N GLN A 24 5.15 9.26 17.35
CA GLN A 24 6.38 8.85 18.00
C GLN A 24 6.24 7.44 18.58
N ALA A 25 7.28 6.62 18.43
CA ALA A 25 7.37 5.35 19.12
C ALA A 25 7.58 5.56 20.63
N ILE A 26 6.82 4.82 21.45
CA ILE A 26 6.89 4.87 22.92
C ILE A 26 7.36 3.55 23.55
N GLY A 27 7.76 2.58 22.74
CA GLY A 27 8.25 1.26 23.15
C GLY A 27 7.18 0.17 23.10
N GLY A 28 7.63 -1.10 23.17
CA GLY A 28 6.75 -2.27 23.12
C GLY A 28 5.91 -2.37 21.84
N GLY A 29 6.36 -1.75 20.74
CA GLY A 29 5.61 -1.70 19.48
C GLY A 29 4.46 -0.67 19.46
N TYR A 30 4.33 0.16 20.49
CA TYR A 30 3.31 1.21 20.55
C TYR A 30 3.81 2.55 20.03
N ALA A 31 2.91 3.30 19.44
CA ALA A 31 3.11 4.69 19.03
C ALA A 31 2.08 5.61 19.70
N SER A 32 2.46 6.86 19.92
CA SER A 32 1.56 7.93 20.37
C SER A 32 1.53 9.05 19.35
N TYR A 33 0.34 9.56 19.07
CA TYR A 33 0.15 10.83 18.38
C TYR A 33 0.30 12.02 19.32
N ALA A 34 0.52 13.21 18.76
CA ALA A 34 0.59 14.48 19.50
C ALA A 34 -0.70 14.80 20.28
N ASP A 35 -1.85 14.31 19.87
CA ASP A 35 -3.10 14.44 20.60
C ASP A 35 -3.25 13.46 21.79
N GLY A 36 -2.25 12.61 22.01
CA GLY A 36 -2.23 11.61 23.08
C GLY A 36 -2.87 10.27 22.73
N THR A 37 -3.35 10.09 21.50
CA THR A 37 -3.88 8.80 21.04
C THR A 37 -2.76 7.77 20.95
N ILE A 38 -2.91 6.65 21.65
CA ILE A 38 -1.94 5.55 21.68
C ILE A 38 -2.52 4.33 20.98
N PHE A 39 -1.70 3.65 20.16
CA PHE A 39 -2.08 2.41 19.50
C PHE A 39 -0.85 1.54 19.22
N GLN A 40 -1.09 0.23 19.06
CA GLN A 40 -0.03 -0.68 18.68
C GLN A 40 0.22 -0.57 17.17
N MET A 41 1.47 -0.34 16.79
CA MET A 41 1.92 -0.17 15.41
C MET A 41 2.79 -1.32 14.93
N ILE A 42 3.60 -1.89 15.84
CA ILE A 42 4.54 -2.96 15.56
C ILE A 42 4.19 -4.15 16.45
N PRO A 43 3.95 -5.35 15.89
CA PRO A 43 3.78 -6.55 16.70
C PRO A 43 5.12 -7.01 17.29
N GLU A 44 5.08 -7.71 18.42
CA GLU A 44 6.28 -8.18 19.14
C GLU A 44 7.27 -8.94 18.24
N CYS A 45 6.76 -9.71 17.28
CA CYS A 45 7.60 -10.51 16.37
C CYS A 45 8.43 -9.67 15.38
N LEU A 46 8.11 -8.37 15.19
CA LEU A 46 8.82 -7.48 14.26
C LEU A 46 9.71 -6.44 14.97
N GLY A 47 9.45 -6.10 16.23
CA GLY A 47 10.28 -5.15 16.99
C GLY A 47 9.51 -4.32 18.00
N GLU A 48 10.21 -3.36 18.61
CA GLU A 48 9.64 -2.47 19.64
C GLU A 48 9.57 -1.01 19.20
N TYR A 49 10.57 -0.52 18.45
CA TYR A 49 10.72 0.86 18.01
C TYR A 49 10.91 0.97 16.50
N ASP A 50 11.42 -0.10 15.89
CA ASP A 50 11.77 -0.20 14.48
C ASP A 50 11.21 -1.50 13.89
N VAL A 51 11.19 -1.58 12.57
CA VAL A 51 10.90 -2.80 11.82
C VAL A 51 12.07 -3.02 10.88
N THR A 52 12.94 -3.96 11.24
CA THR A 52 14.14 -4.25 10.45
C THR A 52 13.83 -5.17 9.27
N PRO A 53 14.58 -5.10 8.16
CA PRO A 53 14.44 -6.04 7.06
C PRO A 53 14.68 -7.47 7.50
N GLU A 54 15.58 -7.73 8.46
CA GLU A 54 15.86 -9.06 8.99
C GLU A 54 14.67 -9.66 9.75
N ALA A 55 13.98 -8.85 10.57
CA ALA A 55 12.76 -9.29 11.26
C ALA A 55 11.65 -9.63 10.27
N VAL A 56 11.49 -8.80 9.22
CA VAL A 56 10.52 -9.06 8.16
C VAL A 56 10.86 -10.32 7.39
N LEU A 57 12.11 -10.51 6.96
CA LEU A 57 12.54 -11.70 6.24
C LEU A 57 12.31 -12.98 7.06
N LYS A 58 12.52 -12.91 8.38
CA LYS A 58 12.24 -14.06 9.27
C LYS A 58 10.77 -14.47 9.23
N VAL A 59 9.83 -13.52 9.40
CA VAL A 59 8.40 -13.86 9.37
C VAL A 59 7.94 -14.25 7.97
N MET A 60 8.54 -13.71 6.91
CA MET A 60 8.31 -14.13 5.53
C MET A 60 8.75 -15.59 5.31
N ASP A 61 9.93 -15.98 5.80
CA ASP A 61 10.45 -17.34 5.68
C ASP A 61 9.56 -18.35 6.41
N GLU A 62 9.12 -18.01 7.63
CA GLU A 62 8.20 -18.83 8.43
C GLU A 62 6.83 -19.01 7.74
N ALA A 63 6.39 -18.02 6.96
CA ALA A 63 5.11 -18.05 6.25
C ALA A 63 5.22 -18.56 4.79
N GLY A 64 6.44 -18.76 4.27
CA GLY A 64 6.69 -19.18 2.89
C GLY A 64 6.53 -18.08 1.85
N VAL A 65 6.70 -16.81 2.24
CA VAL A 65 6.68 -15.65 1.35
C VAL A 65 8.07 -15.46 0.74
N SER A 66 8.15 -15.46 -0.58
CA SER A 66 9.43 -15.45 -1.29
C SER A 66 10.02 -14.06 -1.47
N LYS A 67 9.20 -13.07 -1.77
CA LYS A 67 9.62 -11.69 -2.04
C LYS A 67 8.61 -10.70 -1.44
N ALA A 68 9.05 -9.45 -1.25
CA ALA A 68 8.16 -8.37 -0.85
C ALA A 68 8.55 -7.02 -1.45
N VAL A 69 7.56 -6.14 -1.60
CA VAL A 69 7.73 -4.74 -2.00
C VAL A 69 7.57 -3.86 -0.76
N MET A 70 8.64 -3.14 -0.42
CA MET A 70 8.65 -2.20 0.70
C MET A 70 8.12 -0.85 0.24
N LEU A 71 6.85 -0.60 0.51
CA LEU A 71 6.20 0.67 0.19
C LEU A 71 6.48 1.74 1.26
N GLN A 72 6.30 2.99 0.87
CA GLN A 72 6.36 4.12 1.78
C GLN A 72 4.98 4.43 2.35
N GLY A 73 4.94 5.00 3.55
CA GLY A 73 3.71 5.43 4.18
C GLY A 73 3.99 6.53 5.21
N ASN A 74 3.14 7.55 5.25
CA ASN A 74 3.34 8.68 6.15
C ASN A 74 3.15 8.31 7.62
N PHE A 75 2.48 7.20 7.94
CA PHE A 75 2.38 6.68 9.31
C PHE A 75 3.75 6.43 9.95
N LEU A 76 4.65 5.80 9.21
CA LEU A 76 5.99 5.50 9.69
C LEU A 76 6.97 6.63 9.40
N GLY A 77 6.55 7.63 8.61
CA GLY A 77 7.40 8.62 7.99
C GLY A 77 8.14 8.08 6.77
N PRO A 78 8.62 8.96 5.88
CA PRO A 78 9.41 8.55 4.72
C PRO A 78 10.68 7.79 5.12
N GLN A 79 10.83 6.58 4.63
CA GLN A 79 11.94 5.67 4.92
C GLN A 79 12.76 5.36 3.65
N ASN A 80 12.77 6.27 2.66
CA ASN A 80 13.33 6.05 1.32
C ASN A 80 14.72 5.41 1.31
N LEU A 81 15.66 6.00 2.07
CA LEU A 81 17.05 5.51 2.09
C LEU A 81 17.15 4.18 2.85
N TYR A 82 16.35 4.00 3.88
CA TYR A 82 16.35 2.75 4.64
C TYR A 82 15.81 1.57 3.82
N THR A 83 14.72 1.78 3.08
CA THR A 83 14.19 0.75 2.15
C THR A 83 15.14 0.49 0.99
N TYR A 84 15.79 1.52 0.46
CA TYR A 84 16.81 1.37 -0.58
C TYR A 84 17.98 0.50 -0.11
N GLU A 85 18.55 0.78 1.08
CA GLU A 85 19.65 -0.02 1.63
C GLU A 85 19.22 -1.47 1.91
N ALA A 86 17.98 -1.69 2.37
CA ALA A 86 17.43 -3.01 2.56
C ALA A 86 17.31 -3.79 1.23
N ALA A 87 16.78 -3.15 0.18
CA ALA A 87 16.69 -3.77 -1.15
C ALA A 87 18.07 -4.08 -1.73
N LYS A 88 19.03 -3.18 -1.55
CA LYS A 88 20.41 -3.39 -1.97
C LYS A 88 21.09 -4.56 -1.23
N LYS A 89 20.76 -4.74 0.04
CA LYS A 89 21.27 -5.86 0.86
C LYS A 89 20.62 -7.20 0.52
N TYR A 90 19.35 -7.18 0.16
CA TYR A 90 18.55 -8.37 -0.13
C TYR A 90 17.85 -8.31 -1.50
N PRO A 91 18.61 -8.15 -2.62
CA PRO A 91 18.04 -7.83 -3.93
C PRO A 91 17.11 -8.91 -4.51
N ASP A 92 17.31 -10.17 -4.12
CA ASP A 92 16.47 -11.28 -4.56
C ASP A 92 15.16 -11.42 -3.75
N ARG A 93 15.04 -10.67 -2.67
CA ARG A 93 13.93 -10.80 -1.71
C ARG A 93 13.09 -9.53 -1.55
N LEU A 94 13.71 -8.35 -1.62
CA LEU A 94 13.09 -7.09 -1.27
C LEU A 94 13.25 -6.06 -2.40
N ALA A 95 12.15 -5.43 -2.78
CA ALA A 95 12.14 -4.28 -3.69
C ALA A 95 11.77 -3.01 -2.90
N ALA A 96 12.41 -1.87 -3.24
CA ALA A 96 12.15 -0.59 -2.59
C ALA A 96 11.24 0.30 -3.43
N ALA A 97 10.25 0.90 -2.80
CA ALA A 97 9.57 2.07 -3.30
C ALA A 97 10.08 3.34 -2.60
N ALA A 98 9.95 4.47 -3.27
CA ALA A 98 10.21 5.78 -2.69
C ALA A 98 8.93 6.63 -2.62
N THR A 99 8.99 7.73 -1.89
CA THR A 99 7.98 8.79 -1.87
C THR A 99 8.65 10.14 -1.75
N TYR A 100 7.93 11.20 -2.10
CA TYR A 100 8.35 12.57 -1.86
C TYR A 100 7.13 13.47 -1.72
N ASP A 101 7.29 14.59 -1.02
CA ASP A 101 6.29 15.65 -0.95
C ASP A 101 6.48 16.59 -2.16
N PRO A 102 5.51 16.72 -3.07
CA PRO A 102 5.62 17.57 -4.25
C PRO A 102 5.72 19.07 -3.90
N PHE A 103 5.35 19.47 -2.69
CA PHE A 103 5.43 20.85 -2.22
C PHE A 103 6.79 21.19 -1.57
N CYS A 104 7.72 20.24 -1.49
CA CYS A 104 9.07 20.50 -1.02
C CYS A 104 9.79 21.51 -1.91
N ARG A 105 10.47 22.49 -1.29
CA ARG A 105 11.20 23.54 -2.01
C ARG A 105 12.23 23.00 -3.03
N ASN A 106 12.87 21.88 -2.72
CA ASN A 106 13.92 21.29 -3.55
C ASN A 106 13.46 19.95 -4.16
N VAL A 107 12.20 19.85 -4.56
CA VAL A 107 11.57 18.61 -5.04
C VAL A 107 12.35 17.97 -6.20
N ASP A 108 12.87 18.77 -7.14
CA ASP A 108 13.66 18.28 -8.28
C ASP A 108 14.93 17.54 -7.83
N SER A 109 15.63 18.09 -6.84
CA SER A 109 16.84 17.44 -6.29
C SER A 109 16.49 16.13 -5.56
N ILE A 110 15.33 16.09 -4.89
CA ILE A 110 14.85 14.88 -4.20
C ILE A 110 14.50 13.81 -5.24
N ARG A 111 13.69 14.15 -6.25
CA ARG A 111 13.31 13.25 -7.33
C ARG A 111 14.53 12.70 -8.07
N LYS A 112 15.45 13.60 -8.48
CA LYS A 112 16.70 13.22 -9.13
C LYS A 112 17.47 12.20 -8.30
N HIS A 113 17.67 12.46 -7.01
CA HIS A 113 18.41 11.55 -6.16
C HIS A 113 17.73 10.17 -6.04
N LEU A 114 16.43 10.14 -5.75
CA LEU A 114 15.70 8.88 -5.53
C LEU A 114 15.58 8.03 -6.80
N PHE A 115 15.25 8.63 -7.93
CA PHE A 115 14.87 7.89 -9.14
C PHE A 115 15.98 7.80 -10.19
N GLU A 116 16.89 8.79 -10.26
CA GLU A 116 18.02 8.76 -11.19
C GLU A 116 19.30 8.22 -10.52
N ASP A 117 19.73 8.84 -9.39
CA ASP A 117 21.00 8.47 -8.77
C ASP A 117 20.90 7.10 -8.05
N LEU A 118 19.84 6.84 -7.33
CA LEU A 118 19.60 5.55 -6.64
C LEU A 118 18.88 4.52 -7.52
N GLY A 119 18.21 4.94 -8.58
CA GLY A 119 17.54 4.08 -9.54
C GLY A 119 16.31 3.36 -9.01
N ILE A 120 15.63 3.91 -7.99
CA ILE A 120 14.37 3.35 -7.49
C ILE A 120 13.30 3.45 -8.58
N LYS A 121 12.54 2.36 -8.80
CA LYS A 121 11.58 2.25 -9.91
C LYS A 121 10.11 2.30 -9.49
N ILE A 122 9.84 2.36 -8.21
CA ILE A 122 8.48 2.40 -7.67
C ILE A 122 8.35 3.69 -6.83
N VAL A 123 7.31 4.47 -7.10
CA VAL A 123 6.96 5.64 -6.29
C VAL A 123 5.57 5.47 -5.70
N LYS A 124 5.42 5.65 -4.38
CA LYS A 124 4.12 5.62 -3.71
C LYS A 124 3.72 7.01 -3.25
N PHE A 125 2.49 7.39 -3.59
CA PHE A 125 1.84 8.59 -3.09
C PHE A 125 0.65 8.20 -2.20
N GLU A 126 0.80 8.46 -0.91
CA GLU A 126 -0.28 8.33 0.04
C GLU A 126 -0.99 9.68 0.14
N VAL A 127 -2.12 9.80 -0.53
CA VAL A 127 -2.91 11.04 -0.58
C VAL A 127 -4.17 10.96 0.28
N SER A 128 -4.21 10.01 1.20
CA SER A 128 -5.29 9.85 2.17
C SER A 128 -5.34 11.00 3.18
N THR A 129 -6.51 11.32 3.71
CA THR A 129 -6.69 12.39 4.71
C THR A 129 -6.26 11.98 6.12
N GLY A 130 -6.07 10.68 6.37
CA GLY A 130 -5.75 10.16 7.72
C GLY A 130 -4.28 10.24 8.07
N SER A 131 -3.43 9.83 7.16
CA SER A 131 -2.00 9.60 7.41
C SER A 131 -1.11 9.93 6.21
N GLY A 132 -1.70 10.38 5.10
CA GLY A 132 -0.98 10.67 3.89
C GLY A 132 -0.70 12.16 3.69
N LEU A 133 -0.39 12.52 2.46
CA LEU A 133 -0.07 13.89 2.03
C LEU A 133 -1.14 14.90 2.45
N MET A 134 -2.41 14.50 2.43
CA MET A 134 -3.54 15.35 2.83
C MET A 134 -3.56 15.69 4.33
N SER A 135 -2.80 15.00 5.17
CA SER A 135 -2.65 15.38 6.58
C SER A 135 -1.75 16.60 6.78
N TYR A 136 -0.86 16.87 5.81
CA TYR A 136 0.00 18.06 5.80
C TYR A 136 -0.55 19.19 4.94
N HIS A 137 -1.32 18.83 3.91
CA HIS A 137 -1.76 19.73 2.85
C HIS A 137 -3.27 19.68 2.71
N PRO A 138 -3.90 20.73 2.20
CA PRO A 138 -5.30 20.65 1.78
C PRO A 138 -5.50 19.54 0.73
N THR A 139 -6.71 19.00 0.68
CA THR A 139 -7.07 18.05 -0.37
C THR A 139 -6.92 18.69 -1.73
N ILE A 140 -6.19 18.02 -2.62
CA ILE A 140 -5.95 18.46 -4.01
C ILE A 140 -6.76 17.59 -4.97
N PRO A 141 -7.14 18.14 -6.15
CA PRO A 141 -7.74 17.33 -7.22
C PRO A 141 -6.72 16.30 -7.74
N LEU A 142 -7.11 15.01 -7.80
CA LEU A 142 -6.20 13.97 -8.30
C LEU A 142 -5.99 14.00 -9.82
N ASP A 143 -6.72 14.83 -10.54
CA ASP A 143 -6.51 15.15 -11.96
C ASP A 143 -5.96 16.58 -12.21
N GLY A 144 -5.53 17.26 -11.14
CA GLY A 144 -4.98 18.61 -11.18
C GLY A 144 -3.47 18.67 -11.48
N ASP A 145 -2.96 19.89 -11.64
CA ASP A 145 -1.60 20.16 -12.12
C ASP A 145 -0.50 19.53 -11.26
N VAL A 146 -0.67 19.48 -9.94
CA VAL A 146 0.32 18.88 -9.02
C VAL A 146 0.48 17.39 -9.32
N ILE A 147 -0.63 16.66 -9.45
CA ILE A 147 -0.61 15.24 -9.78
C ILE A 147 -0.08 15.02 -11.19
N GLU A 148 -0.48 15.88 -12.15
CA GLU A 148 0.01 15.81 -13.52
C GLU A 148 1.53 15.94 -13.60
N GLU A 149 2.13 16.86 -12.84
CA GLU A 149 3.59 17.01 -12.78
C GLU A 149 4.25 15.77 -12.19
N MET A 150 3.67 15.20 -11.11
CA MET A 150 4.17 13.98 -10.49
C MET A 150 4.13 12.79 -11.45
N LEU A 151 3.04 12.62 -12.20
CA LEU A 151 2.86 11.54 -13.16
C LEU A 151 3.75 11.70 -14.39
N SER A 152 3.87 12.91 -14.93
CA SER A 152 4.77 13.20 -16.06
C SER A 152 6.22 12.88 -15.70
N TYR A 153 6.66 13.18 -14.47
CA TYR A 153 8.00 12.82 -14.02
C TYR A 153 8.16 11.29 -13.91
N ALA A 154 7.17 10.60 -13.34
CA ALA A 154 7.19 9.15 -13.19
C ALA A 154 7.23 8.44 -14.56
N GLU A 155 6.43 8.88 -15.52
CA GLU A 155 6.40 8.36 -16.90
C GLU A 155 7.76 8.54 -17.58
N MET A 156 8.35 9.74 -17.51
CA MET A 156 9.68 10.04 -18.08
C MET A 156 10.76 9.08 -17.56
N HIS A 157 10.67 8.63 -16.31
CA HIS A 157 11.64 7.74 -15.67
C HIS A 157 11.23 6.26 -15.65
N ASN A 158 10.13 5.90 -16.32
CA ASN A 158 9.55 4.55 -16.33
C ASN A 158 9.34 4.00 -14.90
N ASN A 159 8.77 4.83 -14.03
CA ASN A 159 8.42 4.43 -12.67
C ASN A 159 7.01 3.82 -12.64
N THR A 160 6.85 2.76 -11.85
CA THR A 160 5.52 2.30 -11.41
C THR A 160 5.00 3.25 -10.33
N VAL A 161 3.77 3.71 -10.48
CA VAL A 161 3.15 4.66 -9.54
C VAL A 161 2.11 3.95 -8.68
N VAL A 162 2.27 4.04 -7.37
CA VAL A 162 1.36 3.46 -6.38
C VAL A 162 0.58 4.57 -5.69
N PHE A 163 -0.75 4.50 -5.74
CA PHE A 163 -1.64 5.45 -5.09
C PHE A 163 -2.43 4.83 -3.94
N ASP A 164 -2.34 5.43 -2.76
CA ASP A 164 -3.31 5.25 -1.69
C ASP A 164 -4.19 6.51 -1.59
N ILE A 165 -5.43 6.38 -2.02
CA ILE A 165 -6.42 7.47 -2.00
C ILE A 165 -7.38 7.39 -0.82
N GLY A 166 -7.08 6.51 0.17
CA GLY A 166 -7.94 6.32 1.32
C GLY A 166 -9.24 5.61 0.99
N ARG A 167 -10.30 5.97 1.73
CA ARG A 167 -11.62 5.32 1.62
C ARG A 167 -12.76 6.33 1.56
N TYR A 168 -13.86 5.93 0.98
CA TYR A 168 -15.12 6.68 1.05
C TYR A 168 -15.63 6.77 2.52
N PRO A 169 -16.15 7.94 3.01
CA PRO A 169 -16.43 9.17 2.26
C PRO A 169 -15.35 10.27 2.43
N ALA A 170 -14.08 9.93 2.60
CA ALA A 170 -13.02 10.93 2.73
C ALA A 170 -12.90 11.78 1.45
N GLU A 171 -12.56 13.08 1.59
CA GLU A 171 -12.41 14.00 0.45
C GLU A 171 -11.34 13.57 -0.55
N CYS A 172 -10.31 12.87 -0.08
CA CYS A 172 -9.24 12.33 -0.91
C CYS A 172 -9.67 11.12 -1.77
N TRP A 173 -10.81 10.50 -1.47
CA TRP A 173 -11.34 9.38 -2.23
C TRP A 173 -11.96 9.87 -3.54
N GLN A 174 -11.12 10.03 -4.58
CA GLN A 174 -11.44 10.63 -5.87
C GLN A 174 -11.14 9.67 -7.04
N PRO A 175 -11.76 8.47 -7.11
CA PRO A 175 -11.40 7.48 -8.13
C PRO A 175 -11.62 7.98 -9.57
N GLU A 176 -12.67 8.76 -9.84
CA GLU A 176 -12.94 9.30 -11.16
C GLU A 176 -11.91 10.37 -11.58
N ALA A 177 -11.45 11.21 -10.64
CA ALA A 177 -10.39 12.18 -10.92
C ALA A 177 -9.07 11.44 -11.18
N LEU A 178 -8.73 10.46 -10.34
CA LEU A 178 -7.55 9.62 -10.56
C LEU A 178 -7.59 8.92 -11.92
N ALA A 179 -8.75 8.36 -12.31
CA ALA A 179 -8.91 7.73 -13.61
C ALA A 179 -8.68 8.70 -14.78
N ARG A 180 -9.10 9.97 -14.64
CA ARG A 180 -8.79 11.00 -15.67
C ARG A 180 -7.30 11.30 -15.75
N ALA A 181 -6.60 11.34 -14.62
CA ALA A 181 -5.15 11.49 -14.59
C ALA A 181 -4.44 10.30 -15.25
N ILE A 182 -4.76 9.08 -14.84
CA ILE A 182 -4.17 7.85 -15.38
C ILE A 182 -4.32 7.75 -16.90
N LYS A 183 -5.49 8.11 -17.45
CA LYS A 183 -5.74 8.07 -18.89
C LYS A 183 -4.81 8.98 -19.71
N ARG A 184 -4.18 9.99 -19.11
CA ARG A 184 -3.20 10.85 -19.77
C ARG A 184 -1.80 10.21 -19.82
N HIS A 185 -1.59 9.13 -19.04
CA HIS A 185 -0.32 8.42 -18.91
C HIS A 185 -0.45 6.94 -19.24
N PRO A 186 -0.80 6.58 -20.49
CA PRO A 186 -1.12 5.19 -20.87
C PRO A 186 0.09 4.24 -20.77
N ASP A 187 1.31 4.76 -20.86
CA ASP A 187 2.55 3.97 -20.82
C ASP A 187 3.08 3.76 -19.39
N THR A 188 2.43 4.36 -18.38
CA THR A 188 2.80 4.21 -16.97
C THR A 188 1.97 3.12 -16.32
N GLN A 189 2.62 2.23 -15.55
CA GLN A 189 1.92 1.24 -14.72
C GLN A 189 1.48 1.87 -13.41
N PHE A 190 0.21 1.66 -13.05
CA PHE A 190 -0.37 2.14 -11.80
C PHE A 190 -0.81 1.00 -10.88
N VAL A 191 -0.59 1.21 -9.59
CA VAL A 191 -1.12 0.34 -8.52
C VAL A 191 -2.04 1.18 -7.64
N VAL A 192 -3.26 0.73 -7.42
CA VAL A 192 -4.20 1.38 -6.49
C VAL A 192 -4.32 0.53 -5.22
N CYS A 193 -3.97 1.14 -4.08
CA CYS A 193 -3.87 0.45 -2.81
C CYS A 193 -5.22 0.00 -2.25
N HIS A 194 -5.18 -1.12 -1.50
CA HIS A 194 -6.25 -1.57 -0.62
C HIS A 194 -7.58 -1.87 -1.33
N LEU A 195 -7.55 -2.11 -2.64
CA LEU A 195 -8.77 -2.30 -3.45
C LEU A 195 -9.78 -1.16 -3.23
N LEU A 196 -9.31 0.12 -3.16
CA LEU A 196 -10.11 1.30 -2.78
C LEU A 196 -10.73 1.23 -1.37
N ALA A 197 -10.16 0.42 -0.50
CA ALA A 197 -10.50 0.28 0.92
C ALA A 197 -12.00 0.10 1.23
N PRO A 198 -12.70 -0.89 0.64
CA PRO A 198 -14.11 -1.14 0.88
C PRO A 198 -14.36 -1.46 2.36
N ARG A 199 -15.50 -1.03 2.91
CA ARG A 199 -15.84 -1.27 4.31
C ARG A 199 -17.26 -1.82 4.46
N GLY A 200 -17.34 -3.11 4.81
CA GLY A 200 -18.62 -3.81 4.93
C GLY A 200 -19.44 -3.73 3.63
N LEU A 201 -20.49 -4.50 3.52
CA LEU A 201 -21.29 -4.59 2.27
C LEU A 201 -22.20 -3.39 2.02
N VAL A 202 -22.42 -2.53 3.02
CA VAL A 202 -23.34 -1.37 2.92
C VAL A 202 -22.85 -0.33 1.89
N GLN A 203 -21.54 -0.26 1.64
CA GLN A 203 -20.93 0.70 0.72
C GLN A 203 -20.55 0.09 -0.63
N GLU A 204 -20.94 -1.15 -0.92
CA GLU A 204 -20.56 -1.87 -2.13
C GLU A 204 -20.87 -1.09 -3.42
N ASN A 205 -22.04 -0.46 -3.53
CA ASN A 205 -22.40 0.32 -4.72
C ASN A 205 -21.50 1.53 -4.98
N VAL A 206 -20.95 2.15 -3.92
CA VAL A 206 -20.03 3.28 -4.05
C VAL A 206 -18.65 2.76 -4.47
N TRP A 207 -18.19 1.70 -3.81
CA TRP A 207 -16.95 1.02 -4.15
C TRP A 207 -16.97 0.54 -5.62
N LEU A 208 -18.06 -0.08 -6.06
CA LEU A 208 -18.23 -0.57 -7.43
C LEU A 208 -18.02 0.55 -8.46
N LYS A 209 -18.63 1.72 -8.25
CA LYS A 209 -18.43 2.89 -9.13
C LYS A 209 -16.97 3.34 -9.19
N GLY A 210 -16.28 3.32 -8.04
CA GLY A 210 -14.85 3.63 -8.00
C GLY A 210 -14.01 2.62 -8.77
N MET A 211 -14.30 1.32 -8.63
CA MET A 211 -13.65 0.25 -9.40
C MET A 211 -13.92 0.38 -10.90
N GLU A 212 -15.17 0.60 -11.31
CA GLU A 212 -15.54 0.82 -12.71
C GLU A 212 -14.79 1.99 -13.33
N ALA A 213 -14.62 3.10 -12.60
CA ALA A 213 -13.86 4.25 -13.09
C ALA A 213 -12.38 3.91 -13.35
N LEU A 214 -11.79 3.04 -12.52
CA LEU A 214 -10.38 2.66 -12.55
C LEU A 214 -10.12 1.32 -13.29
N THR A 215 -11.13 0.77 -14.00
CA THR A 215 -10.95 -0.38 -14.89
C THR A 215 -10.22 0.07 -16.17
N LEU A 216 -8.92 0.30 -16.05
CA LEU A 216 -8.02 0.75 -17.13
C LEU A 216 -6.91 -0.30 -17.32
N ASP A 217 -6.39 -0.45 -18.54
CA ASP A 217 -5.46 -1.54 -18.87
C ASP A 217 -4.13 -1.47 -18.11
N ASN A 218 -3.71 -0.28 -17.73
CA ASN A 218 -2.48 -0.02 -16.99
C ASN A 218 -2.68 0.15 -15.47
N VAL A 219 -3.83 -0.32 -14.93
CA VAL A 219 -4.13 -0.27 -13.49
C VAL A 219 -4.21 -1.68 -12.92
N VAL A 220 -3.49 -1.92 -11.84
CA VAL A 220 -3.63 -3.09 -10.97
C VAL A 220 -4.01 -2.63 -9.55
N PHE A 221 -4.55 -3.53 -8.76
CA PHE A 221 -4.99 -3.23 -7.38
C PHE A 221 -4.28 -4.14 -6.39
N ASP A 222 -3.79 -3.57 -5.29
CA ASP A 222 -3.37 -4.40 -4.19
C ASP A 222 -4.53 -4.68 -3.21
N LEU A 223 -4.48 -5.84 -2.58
CA LEU A 223 -5.47 -6.33 -1.62
C LEU A 223 -5.03 -6.13 -0.17
N ALA A 224 -3.95 -5.36 0.03
CA ALA A 224 -3.40 -5.10 1.35
C ALA A 224 -4.47 -4.47 2.26
N SER A 225 -4.42 -4.80 3.54
CA SER A 225 -5.41 -4.36 4.54
C SER A 225 -6.87 -4.72 4.25
N LEU A 226 -7.19 -5.45 3.19
CA LEU A 226 -8.59 -5.75 2.84
C LEU A 226 -9.35 -6.43 3.99
N PRO A 227 -8.81 -7.44 4.70
CA PRO A 227 -9.45 -7.99 5.90
C PRO A 227 -9.69 -6.95 7.00
N SER A 228 -8.69 -6.11 7.29
CA SER A 228 -8.78 -5.09 8.34
C SER A 228 -9.76 -3.97 8.02
N ASN A 229 -9.96 -3.66 6.74
CA ASN A 229 -10.89 -2.64 6.27
C ASN A 229 -12.35 -3.04 6.47
N GLN A 230 -12.68 -4.34 6.62
CA GLN A 230 -14.06 -4.80 6.83
C GLN A 230 -14.60 -4.43 8.23
N GLY A 231 -13.77 -3.93 9.10
CA GLY A 231 -14.17 -3.39 10.41
C GLY A 231 -13.51 -4.13 11.58
N LYS A 232 -13.73 -3.58 12.77
CA LYS A 232 -13.11 -4.11 14.01
C LYS A 232 -13.56 -5.52 14.39
N ASP A 233 -14.70 -5.96 13.87
CA ASP A 233 -15.28 -7.27 14.15
C ASP A 233 -14.96 -8.31 13.07
N ALA A 234 -14.24 -7.91 12.01
CA ALA A 234 -13.77 -8.82 10.99
C ALA A 234 -12.83 -9.89 11.60
N ARG A 235 -13.08 -11.14 11.26
CA ARG A 235 -12.33 -12.30 11.76
C ARG A 235 -12.06 -13.28 10.62
N TYR A 236 -10.94 -13.99 10.72
CA TYR A 236 -10.65 -15.10 9.84
C TYR A 236 -11.85 -16.09 9.80
N PRO A 237 -12.28 -16.55 8.60
CA PRO A 237 -11.64 -16.44 7.28
C PRO A 237 -12.04 -15.23 6.43
N TYR A 238 -12.54 -14.15 6.98
CA TYR A 238 -12.85 -12.85 6.33
C TYR A 238 -13.80 -12.95 5.12
N PRO A 239 -15.04 -13.41 5.30
CA PRO A 239 -15.98 -13.63 4.19
C PRO A 239 -16.26 -12.36 3.37
N ASP A 240 -16.33 -11.18 4.02
CA ASP A 240 -16.56 -9.93 3.31
C ASP A 240 -15.35 -9.55 2.43
N ALA A 241 -14.12 -9.85 2.87
CA ALA A 241 -12.94 -9.65 2.04
C ALA A 241 -12.95 -10.59 0.81
N ILE A 242 -13.32 -11.86 0.99
CA ILE A 242 -13.48 -12.81 -0.11
C ILE A 242 -14.57 -12.35 -1.09
N HIS A 243 -15.69 -11.83 -0.58
CA HIS A 243 -16.74 -11.24 -1.43
C HIS A 243 -16.16 -10.15 -2.35
N TYR A 244 -15.42 -9.18 -1.80
CA TYR A 244 -14.83 -8.10 -2.60
C TYR A 244 -13.78 -8.60 -3.58
N ILE A 245 -12.97 -9.61 -3.23
CA ILE A 245 -12.02 -10.21 -4.18
C ILE A 245 -12.75 -10.82 -5.36
N LYS A 246 -13.83 -11.58 -5.13
CA LYS A 246 -14.65 -12.17 -6.21
C LYS A 246 -15.26 -11.10 -7.12
N ARG A 247 -15.81 -10.04 -6.53
CA ARG A 247 -16.35 -8.91 -7.30
C ARG A 247 -15.25 -8.21 -8.14
N ALA A 248 -14.05 -8.06 -7.57
CA ALA A 248 -12.93 -7.49 -8.31
C ALA A 248 -12.46 -8.40 -9.47
N ILE A 249 -12.39 -9.71 -9.25
CA ILE A 249 -12.08 -10.68 -10.32
C ILE A 249 -13.09 -10.57 -11.48
N GLU A 250 -14.39 -10.44 -11.17
CA GLU A 250 -15.43 -10.26 -12.19
C GLU A 250 -15.26 -8.97 -13.00
N LEU A 251 -14.73 -7.91 -12.38
CA LEU A 251 -14.59 -6.58 -13.00
C LEU A 251 -13.31 -6.41 -13.79
N VAL A 252 -12.19 -6.86 -13.24
CA VAL A 252 -10.85 -6.54 -13.78
C VAL A 252 -10.01 -7.77 -14.10
N GLY A 253 -10.43 -8.97 -13.70
CA GLY A 253 -9.62 -10.18 -13.80
C GLY A 253 -8.66 -10.34 -12.62
N SER A 254 -8.26 -11.58 -12.32
CA SER A 254 -7.34 -11.89 -11.24
C SER A 254 -5.88 -11.48 -11.53
N ASP A 255 -5.55 -11.35 -12.80
CA ASP A 255 -4.26 -10.88 -13.32
C ASP A 255 -4.02 -9.36 -13.09
N ARG A 256 -5.00 -8.66 -12.52
CA ARG A 256 -4.88 -7.26 -12.08
C ARG A 256 -5.02 -7.10 -10.57
N LEU A 257 -4.95 -8.18 -9.82
CA LEU A 257 -5.04 -8.16 -8.36
C LEU A 257 -3.74 -8.70 -7.77
N MET A 258 -3.22 -8.03 -6.74
CA MET A 258 -2.01 -8.46 -6.03
C MET A 258 -2.30 -8.59 -4.54
N TRP A 259 -1.88 -9.69 -3.95
CA TRP A 259 -1.94 -9.83 -2.50
C TRP A 259 -0.85 -9.00 -1.83
N GLY A 260 -1.19 -8.36 -0.69
CA GLY A 260 -0.29 -7.67 0.21
C GLY A 260 -0.77 -7.77 1.65
N SER A 261 0.14 -7.79 2.60
CA SER A 261 -0.18 -7.89 4.03
C SER A 261 -0.42 -6.55 4.69
N ASP A 262 0.26 -5.51 4.23
CA ASP A 262 0.37 -4.21 4.91
C ASP A 262 0.92 -4.36 6.34
N LEU A 263 1.94 -5.25 6.49
CA LEU A 263 2.68 -5.30 7.75
C LEU A 263 3.49 -4.00 7.96
N PRO A 264 3.77 -3.56 9.18
CA PRO A 264 3.65 -4.27 10.45
C PRO A 264 2.25 -4.22 11.08
N MET A 265 1.45 -3.18 10.80
CA MET A 265 0.24 -2.86 11.57
C MET A 265 -0.81 -3.97 11.52
N ASN A 266 -1.02 -4.63 10.40
CA ASN A 266 -2.01 -5.70 10.31
C ASN A 266 -1.62 -6.95 11.09
N LEU A 267 -0.33 -7.18 11.33
CA LEU A 267 0.12 -8.26 12.20
C LEU A 267 -0.13 -7.99 13.70
N CYS A 268 -0.47 -6.76 14.08
CA CYS A 268 -1.00 -6.47 15.41
C CYS A 268 -2.45 -6.96 15.59
N LYS A 269 -3.16 -7.23 14.49
CA LYS A 269 -4.58 -7.61 14.49
C LYS A 269 -4.77 -9.10 14.24
N ASP A 270 -3.95 -9.69 13.39
CA ASP A 270 -4.01 -11.11 13.06
C ASP A 270 -2.64 -11.63 12.61
N SER A 271 -2.51 -12.97 12.54
CA SER A 271 -1.27 -13.61 12.12
C SER A 271 -1.01 -13.42 10.62
N TYR A 272 0.28 -13.40 10.26
CA TYR A 272 0.67 -13.37 8.84
C TYR A 272 0.09 -14.56 8.07
N ARG A 273 0.01 -15.71 8.74
CA ARG A 273 -0.57 -16.93 8.17
C ARG A 273 -2.05 -16.76 7.83
N HIS A 274 -2.86 -16.18 8.70
CA HIS A 274 -4.27 -15.91 8.41
C HIS A 274 -4.45 -14.91 7.26
N LEU A 275 -3.55 -13.89 7.14
CA LEU A 275 -3.56 -12.95 6.03
C LEU A 275 -3.18 -13.59 4.68
N ILE A 276 -2.57 -14.77 4.67
CA ILE A 276 -2.31 -15.60 3.49
C ILE A 276 -3.45 -16.59 3.26
N ASP A 277 -3.81 -17.33 4.29
CA ASP A 277 -4.67 -18.50 4.20
C ASP A 277 -6.11 -18.15 3.82
N TYR A 278 -6.60 -16.94 4.12
CA TYR A 278 -7.96 -16.57 3.75
C TYR A 278 -8.18 -16.60 2.22
N ILE A 279 -7.13 -16.33 1.41
CA ILE A 279 -7.17 -16.50 -0.05
C ILE A 279 -6.78 -17.93 -0.44
N VAL A 280 -5.64 -18.41 0.05
CA VAL A 280 -5.06 -19.69 -0.38
C VAL A 280 -5.99 -20.88 -0.08
N LEU A 281 -6.63 -20.90 1.09
CA LEU A 281 -7.54 -21.96 1.50
C LEU A 281 -9.01 -21.71 1.15
N SER A 282 -9.36 -20.56 0.58
CA SER A 282 -10.72 -20.29 0.14
C SER A 282 -11.16 -21.26 -0.96
N ASN A 283 -12.35 -21.82 -0.83
CA ASN A 283 -12.98 -22.63 -1.88
C ASN A 283 -13.74 -21.77 -2.90
N GLU A 284 -13.82 -20.46 -2.70
CA GLU A 284 -14.57 -19.52 -3.53
C GLU A 284 -13.71 -18.85 -4.61
N ILE A 285 -12.39 -19.01 -4.55
CA ILE A 285 -11.43 -18.48 -5.53
C ILE A 285 -10.77 -19.67 -6.22
N SER A 286 -10.72 -19.65 -7.56
CA SER A 286 -10.11 -20.73 -8.34
C SER A 286 -8.60 -20.80 -8.14
N THR A 287 -8.00 -21.95 -8.40
CA THR A 287 -6.53 -22.11 -8.29
C THR A 287 -5.77 -21.16 -9.23
N PRO A 288 -6.14 -20.98 -10.51
CA PRO A 288 -5.47 -19.99 -11.37
C PRO A 288 -5.58 -18.57 -10.84
N ASP A 289 -6.75 -18.17 -10.31
CA ASP A 289 -6.90 -16.82 -9.73
C ASP A 289 -6.02 -16.61 -8.51
N LYS A 290 -5.90 -17.63 -7.65
CA LYS A 290 -4.97 -17.60 -6.51
C LYS A 290 -3.51 -17.44 -6.95
N GLU A 291 -3.09 -18.15 -8.00
CA GLU A 291 -1.73 -18.06 -8.53
C GLU A 291 -1.43 -16.65 -9.06
N ASN A 292 -2.38 -16.03 -9.75
CA ASN A 292 -2.27 -14.64 -10.19
C ASN A 292 -2.16 -13.71 -8.98
N ILE A 293 -3.14 -13.74 -8.08
CA ILE A 293 -3.25 -12.83 -6.93
C ILE A 293 -2.04 -12.94 -6.00
N MET A 294 -1.60 -14.17 -5.70
CA MET A 294 -0.55 -14.40 -4.69
C MET A 294 0.87 -14.17 -5.23
N ALA A 295 1.07 -14.18 -6.56
CA ALA A 295 2.41 -14.03 -7.10
C ALA A 295 2.48 -13.43 -8.52
N ALA A 296 1.76 -13.97 -9.50
CA ALA A 296 2.05 -13.70 -10.91
C ALA A 296 1.88 -12.22 -11.28
N THR A 297 0.87 -11.55 -10.74
CA THR A 297 0.61 -10.13 -10.99
C THR A 297 1.69 -9.21 -10.39
N ALA A 298 2.35 -9.63 -9.31
CA ALA A 298 3.40 -8.84 -8.63
C ALA A 298 4.84 -9.21 -9.05
N ALA A 299 5.04 -10.20 -9.94
CA ALA A 299 6.35 -10.78 -10.27
C ALA A 299 7.22 -9.94 -11.21
#